data_ffbc70c9ddfaa561cab24a964537e503
#
_entry.id   ffbc70c9ddfaa561cab24a964537e503
#
_cell.length_a   1.000
_cell.length_b   1.000
_cell.length_c   1.000
_cell.angle_alpha   90.00
_cell.angle_beta   90.00
_cell.angle_gamma   90.00
#
_symmetry.space_group_name_H-M   'P 1'
#
loop_
_entity.id
_entity.type
_entity.pdbx_description
1 polymer ?
#
loop_
_entity_poly.entity_id
_entity_poly.type
_entity_poly.pdbx_seq_one_letter_code
_entity_poly.pdbx_strand_id
1 'polypeptide(L)'
;MAYTLTGRRSGTIRFEPRSTGVVEKESESYSSSVTSNPIENGGDINDHVNNAAGTLSISGTIIGGDGAISALKAMREKRELITYIGVTRMSNLVFTSLKFDRSHKNKNGASFSATLKQVQTAASEYVPMDAAVSMTSQDDGKSSDRQLAKTANLGLTVIAIQTVSSSSAERYDAAYRQTSSSAPLTRQTGGYAGLAMM
;
A
#
# COMPACT_ATOMS: atom_id res chain seq x y z
N MET A 1 19.08 -1.03 30.48
CA MET A 1 18.57 -0.59 29.16
C MET A 1 17.10 -0.25 29.33
N ALA A 2 16.63 0.81 28.70
CA ALA A 2 15.22 1.18 28.75
C ALA A 2 14.53 0.66 27.50
N TYR A 3 13.46 -0.12 27.70
CA TYR A 3 12.63 -0.60 26.60
C TYR A 3 11.52 0.40 26.32
N THR A 4 11.31 0.76 25.08
CA THR A 4 10.27 1.73 24.69
C THR A 4 9.43 1.23 23.54
N LEU A 5 8.12 1.45 23.66
CA LEU A 5 7.15 1.29 22.59
C LEU A 5 6.57 2.66 22.26
N THR A 6 6.80 3.12 21.05
CA THR A 6 6.30 4.40 20.57
C THR A 6 5.23 4.18 19.52
N GLY A 7 4.00 4.55 19.82
CA GLY A 7 2.90 4.60 18.87
C GLY A 7 2.85 5.94 18.14
N ARG A 8 2.45 5.94 16.91
CA ARG A 8 2.41 7.16 16.08
C ARG A 8 1.45 8.23 16.62
N ARG A 9 0.38 7.82 17.33
CA ARG A 9 -0.68 8.72 17.85
C ARG A 9 -0.86 8.63 19.36
N SER A 10 -0.63 7.45 19.93
CA SER A 10 -0.89 7.18 21.37
C SER A 10 0.28 7.49 22.27
N GLY A 11 1.39 8.01 21.73
CA GLY A 11 2.56 8.38 22.50
C GLY A 11 3.53 7.24 22.76
N THR A 12 4.41 7.43 23.73
CA THR A 12 5.50 6.50 24.06
C THR A 12 5.29 5.87 25.43
N ILE A 13 5.39 4.56 25.48
CA ILE A 13 5.43 3.80 26.71
C ILE A 13 6.89 3.39 26.94
N ARG A 14 7.43 3.81 28.07
CA ARG A 14 8.79 3.45 28.51
C ARG A 14 8.64 2.43 29.64
N PHE A 15 9.24 1.28 29.47
CA PHE A 15 9.29 0.25 30.51
C PHE A 15 10.48 0.54 31.44
N GLU A 16 10.16 0.91 32.65
CA GLU A 16 11.12 1.19 33.71
C GLU A 16 10.83 0.29 34.92
N PRO A 17 11.84 -0.40 35.47
CA PRO A 17 11.61 -1.42 36.50
C PRO A 17 10.95 -0.91 37.79
N ARG A 18 10.99 0.39 38.04
CA ARG A 18 10.44 0.99 39.26
C ARG A 18 9.10 1.70 39.06
N SER A 19 8.72 2.00 37.82
CA SER A 19 7.53 2.81 37.56
C SER A 19 6.50 2.11 36.69
N THR A 20 6.90 1.63 35.54
CA THR A 20 5.97 1.13 34.54
C THR A 20 6.00 -0.38 34.40
N GLY A 21 7.18 -1.00 34.54
CA GLY A 21 7.34 -2.43 34.41
C GLY A 21 8.66 -2.83 33.73
N VAL A 22 8.78 -4.11 33.47
CA VAL A 22 9.99 -4.71 32.89
C VAL A 22 9.59 -5.59 31.71
N VAL A 23 10.35 -5.50 30.62
CA VAL A 23 10.36 -6.51 29.56
C VAL A 23 11.35 -7.59 29.96
N GLU A 24 10.87 -8.80 30.15
CA GLU A 24 11.66 -9.95 30.61
C GLU A 24 12.24 -10.76 29.45
N LYS A 25 11.46 -10.86 28.38
CA LYS A 25 11.85 -11.65 27.21
C LYS A 25 11.49 -10.90 25.92
N GLU A 26 12.42 -10.92 25.01
CA GLU A 26 12.34 -10.41 23.65
C GLU A 26 12.74 -11.52 22.69
N SER A 27 11.97 -11.74 21.64
CA SER A 27 12.22 -12.77 20.65
C SER A 27 11.81 -12.28 19.28
N GLU A 28 12.72 -12.31 18.35
CA GLU A 28 12.52 -11.99 16.94
C GLU A 28 12.44 -13.26 16.11
N SER A 29 11.57 -13.26 15.14
CA SER A 29 11.42 -14.35 14.20
C SER A 29 11.35 -13.80 12.78
N TYR A 30 12.20 -14.33 11.94
CA TYR A 30 12.26 -14.06 10.51
C TYR A 30 12.11 -15.38 9.77
N SER A 31 11.29 -15.42 8.76
CA SER A 31 11.10 -16.61 7.94
C SER A 31 11.14 -16.24 6.46
N SER A 32 11.68 -17.16 5.66
CA SER A 32 11.72 -17.04 4.21
C SER A 32 11.15 -18.30 3.60
N SER A 33 10.38 -18.17 2.56
CA SER A 33 9.91 -19.29 1.75
C SER A 33 10.63 -19.28 0.41
N VAL A 34 11.10 -20.45 0.01
CA VAL A 34 11.76 -20.67 -1.28
C VAL A 34 10.82 -21.50 -2.13
N THR A 35 10.56 -21.07 -3.35
CA THR A 35 9.78 -21.88 -4.30
C THR A 35 10.65 -22.99 -4.83
N SER A 36 10.11 -24.19 -4.90
CA SER A 36 10.78 -25.37 -5.43
C SER A 36 9.94 -25.95 -6.56
N ASN A 37 10.52 -26.01 -7.75
CA ASN A 37 9.89 -26.59 -8.93
C ASN A 37 10.63 -27.87 -9.31
N PRO A 38 10.02 -29.05 -9.18
CA PRO A 38 10.66 -30.31 -9.54
C PRO A 38 10.90 -30.37 -11.05
N ILE A 39 12.06 -30.83 -11.43
CA ILE A 39 12.43 -31.10 -12.83
C ILE A 39 12.47 -32.60 -13.09
N GLU A 40 12.28 -33.02 -14.34
CA GLU A 40 12.22 -34.44 -14.76
C GLU A 40 13.49 -35.24 -14.40
N ASN A 41 14.61 -34.57 -14.20
CA ASN A 41 15.89 -35.21 -13.82
C ASN A 41 16.04 -35.49 -12.30
N GLY A 42 14.96 -35.33 -11.52
CA GLY A 42 14.95 -35.62 -10.08
C GLY A 42 15.60 -34.55 -9.20
N GLY A 43 15.86 -33.36 -9.72
CA GLY A 43 16.30 -32.20 -8.96
C GLY A 43 15.18 -31.17 -8.84
N ASP A 44 15.40 -30.15 -7.99
CA ASP A 44 14.50 -29.01 -7.83
C ASP A 44 15.19 -27.74 -8.30
N ILE A 45 14.48 -26.89 -9.03
CA ILE A 45 14.94 -25.54 -9.36
C ILE A 45 14.24 -24.57 -8.43
N ASN A 46 15.02 -23.72 -7.77
CA ASN A 46 14.56 -22.67 -6.86
C ASN A 46 14.68 -21.33 -7.56
N ASP A 47 13.54 -20.76 -7.96
CA ASP A 47 13.50 -19.51 -8.75
C ASP A 47 13.27 -18.28 -7.87
N HIS A 48 12.60 -18.44 -6.75
CA HIS A 48 12.10 -17.29 -6.00
C HIS A 48 12.25 -17.48 -4.49
N VAL A 49 12.75 -16.43 -3.82
CA VAL A 49 12.81 -16.36 -2.36
C VAL A 49 11.88 -15.25 -1.89
N ASN A 50 10.89 -15.60 -1.10
CA ASN A 50 9.99 -14.64 -0.48
C ASN A 50 10.29 -14.52 1.02
N ASN A 51 10.67 -13.32 1.46
CA ASN A 51 10.90 -13.03 2.86
C ASN A 51 9.60 -12.62 3.53
N ALA A 52 9.15 -13.39 4.50
CA ALA A 52 7.99 -13.02 5.31
C ALA A 52 8.32 -11.84 6.22
N ALA A 53 7.29 -11.09 6.56
CA ALA A 53 7.43 -9.97 7.49
C ALA A 53 7.91 -10.43 8.85
N GLY A 54 8.92 -9.75 9.41
CA GLY A 54 9.46 -10.04 10.72
C GLY A 54 8.41 -9.98 11.82
N THR A 55 8.52 -10.86 12.80
CA THR A 55 7.65 -10.92 13.96
C THR A 55 8.47 -10.71 15.23
N LEU A 56 8.01 -9.82 16.09
CA LEU A 56 8.58 -9.54 17.40
C LEU A 56 7.62 -10.00 18.49
N SER A 57 8.08 -10.86 19.38
CA SER A 57 7.36 -11.29 20.57
C SER A 57 8.04 -10.73 21.80
N ILE A 58 7.30 -10.01 22.62
CA ILE A 58 7.78 -9.43 23.88
C ILE A 58 6.89 -9.92 25.02
N SER A 59 7.50 -10.25 26.14
CA SER A 59 6.79 -10.57 27.37
C SER A 59 7.47 -9.94 28.57
N GLY A 60 6.66 -9.64 29.58
CA GLY A 60 7.15 -9.02 30.81
C GLY A 60 6.07 -8.71 31.81
N THR A 61 6.41 -7.89 32.78
CA THR A 61 5.52 -7.51 33.86
C THR A 61 5.34 -6.00 33.93
N ILE A 62 4.09 -5.54 33.96
CA ILE A 62 3.70 -4.14 34.19
C ILE A 62 3.38 -3.96 35.66
N ILE A 63 3.94 -2.94 36.28
CA ILE A 63 3.83 -2.68 37.72
C ILE A 63 3.01 -1.40 37.98
N GLY A 64 3.07 -0.44 37.12
CA GLY A 64 2.58 0.94 37.32
C GLY A 64 1.08 1.17 37.18
N GLY A 65 0.22 0.13 37.34
CA GLY A 65 -1.22 0.29 37.26
C GLY A 65 -1.80 0.25 35.84
N ASP A 66 -3.06 0.71 35.72
CA ASP A 66 -3.81 0.59 34.46
C ASP A 66 -3.36 1.55 33.33
N GLY A 67 -2.53 2.55 33.63
CA GLY A 67 -2.12 3.55 32.62
C GLY A 67 -1.36 2.96 31.44
N ALA A 68 -0.35 2.14 31.71
CA ALA A 68 0.43 1.48 30.65
C ALA A 68 -0.41 0.43 29.90
N ILE A 69 -1.27 -0.29 30.64
CA ILE A 69 -2.17 -1.30 30.06
C ILE A 69 -3.19 -0.64 29.12
N SER A 70 -3.79 0.47 29.54
CA SER A 70 -4.75 1.22 28.73
C SER A 70 -4.08 1.82 27.49
N ALA A 71 -2.86 2.32 27.61
CA ALA A 71 -2.09 2.82 26.48
C ALA A 71 -1.77 1.72 25.46
N LEU A 72 -1.36 0.53 25.92
CA LEU A 72 -1.13 -0.62 25.02
C LEU A 72 -2.42 -1.08 24.30
N LYS A 73 -3.54 -1.10 25.03
CA LYS A 73 -4.84 -1.40 24.44
C LYS A 73 -5.24 -0.35 23.38
N ALA A 74 -5.07 0.93 23.70
CA ALA A 74 -5.36 2.01 22.78
C ALA A 74 -4.50 1.94 21.49
N MET A 75 -3.21 1.63 21.60
CA MET A 75 -2.35 1.42 20.44
C MET A 75 -2.85 0.27 19.55
N ARG A 76 -3.32 -0.83 20.17
CA ARG A 76 -3.89 -1.97 19.43
C ARG A 76 -5.22 -1.61 18.77
N GLU A 77 -6.14 -0.96 19.49
CA GLU A 77 -7.46 -0.57 18.98
C GLU A 77 -7.36 0.41 17.80
N LYS A 78 -6.47 1.37 17.91
CA LYS A 78 -6.21 2.35 16.85
C LYS A 78 -5.39 1.80 15.69
N ARG A 79 -4.93 0.55 15.78
CA ARG A 79 -4.10 -0.11 14.74
C ARG A 79 -2.90 0.73 14.34
N GLU A 80 -2.23 1.31 15.32
CA GLU A 80 -1.13 2.23 15.08
C GLU A 80 0.14 1.49 14.64
N LEU A 81 0.94 2.19 13.85
CA LEU A 81 2.31 1.78 13.58
C LEU A 81 3.15 2.10 14.81
N ILE A 82 3.84 1.08 15.29
CA ILE A 82 4.61 1.11 16.52
C ILE A 82 6.08 0.97 16.18
N THR A 83 6.90 1.74 16.84
CA THR A 83 8.35 1.58 16.85
C THR A 83 8.76 1.02 18.21
N TYR A 84 9.44 -0.11 18.19
CA TYR A 84 10.02 -0.74 19.36
C TYR A 84 11.52 -0.44 19.43
N ILE A 85 11.98 -0.08 20.61
CA ILE A 85 13.38 0.15 20.93
C ILE A 85 13.66 -0.62 22.23
N GLY A 86 14.41 -1.70 22.10
CA GLY A 86 14.86 -2.55 23.17
C GLY A 86 16.32 -2.91 22.98
N VAL A 87 16.66 -4.17 23.15
CA VAL A 87 17.94 -4.74 22.67
C VAL A 87 17.96 -4.64 21.15
N THR A 88 16.83 -4.97 20.54
CA THR A 88 16.60 -4.79 19.11
C THR A 88 15.78 -3.53 18.83
N ARG A 89 15.96 -2.98 17.67
CA ARG A 89 15.16 -1.86 17.16
C ARG A 89 14.38 -2.28 15.94
N MET A 90 13.04 -2.26 16.07
CA MET A 90 12.14 -2.55 14.95
C MET A 90 11.11 -1.42 14.79
N SER A 91 10.86 -1.03 13.54
CA SER A 91 9.88 -0.01 13.18
C SER A 91 8.75 -0.60 12.34
N ASN A 92 7.66 0.16 12.21
CA ASN A 92 6.48 -0.24 11.44
C ASN A 92 5.85 -1.55 11.93
N LEU A 93 5.76 -1.70 13.24
CA LEU A 93 5.14 -2.85 13.88
C LEU A 93 3.66 -2.60 14.14
N VAL A 94 2.86 -3.65 14.05
CA VAL A 94 1.45 -3.64 14.44
C VAL A 94 1.20 -4.79 15.39
N PHE A 95 0.40 -4.57 16.44
CA PHE A 95 0.01 -5.64 17.35
C PHE A 95 -0.84 -6.69 16.63
N THR A 96 -0.35 -7.91 16.62
CA THR A 96 -1.11 -9.08 16.17
C THR A 96 -1.82 -9.74 17.36
N SER A 97 -1.12 -9.85 18.48
CA SER A 97 -1.68 -10.41 19.72
C SER A 97 -1.23 -9.57 20.90
N LEU A 98 -2.13 -9.39 21.87
CA LEU A 98 -1.84 -8.70 23.12
C LEU A 98 -2.64 -9.37 24.23
N LYS A 99 -1.95 -9.96 25.20
CA LYS A 99 -2.51 -10.68 26.32
C LYS A 99 -2.03 -10.08 27.63
N PHE A 100 -2.93 -9.96 28.59
CA PHE A 100 -2.63 -9.53 29.94
C PHE A 100 -3.13 -10.57 30.92
N ASP A 101 -2.27 -11.04 31.79
CA ASP A 101 -2.60 -11.98 32.87
C ASP A 101 -2.44 -11.25 34.20
N ARG A 102 -3.58 -11.11 34.93
CA ARG A 102 -3.63 -10.49 36.26
C ARG A 102 -3.67 -11.58 37.30
N SER A 103 -2.82 -11.50 38.29
CA SER A 103 -2.82 -12.41 39.42
C SER A 103 -2.69 -11.64 40.73
N HIS A 104 -3.05 -12.30 41.85
CA HIS A 104 -2.94 -11.74 43.20
C HIS A 104 -1.48 -11.38 43.59
N LYS A 105 -0.48 -11.95 42.88
CA LYS A 105 0.93 -11.67 43.12
C LYS A 105 1.35 -10.29 42.56
N ASN A 106 0.63 -9.80 41.54
CA ASN A 106 0.91 -8.52 40.90
C ASN A 106 -0.15 -7.49 41.31
N LYS A 107 -0.07 -6.97 42.53
CA LYS A 107 -0.95 -5.88 43.00
C LYS A 107 -0.82 -4.69 42.07
N ASN A 108 -1.92 -4.25 41.47
CA ASN A 108 -2.00 -3.12 40.52
C ASN A 108 -1.19 -3.27 39.22
N GLY A 109 -0.82 -4.50 38.84
CA GLY A 109 -0.09 -4.78 37.63
C GLY A 109 -0.65 -5.96 36.86
N ALA A 110 0.03 -6.33 35.79
CA ALA A 110 -0.26 -7.51 34.98
C ALA A 110 1.01 -8.04 34.32
N SER A 111 1.12 -9.34 34.19
CA SER A 111 2.05 -9.91 33.23
C SER A 111 1.47 -9.72 31.84
N PHE A 112 2.30 -9.33 30.89
CA PHE A 112 1.85 -9.12 29.52
C PHE A 112 2.65 -9.96 28.54
N SER A 113 2.00 -10.34 27.46
CA SER A 113 2.60 -10.97 26.31
C SER A 113 2.04 -10.31 25.06
N ALA A 114 2.90 -9.82 24.22
CA ALA A 114 2.54 -9.14 22.99
C ALA A 114 3.32 -9.68 21.81
N THR A 115 2.62 -9.91 20.71
CA THR A 115 3.21 -10.27 19.44
C THR A 115 2.94 -9.15 18.44
N LEU A 116 4.00 -8.66 17.83
CA LEU A 116 3.97 -7.60 16.85
C LEU A 116 4.49 -8.14 15.52
N LYS A 117 3.89 -7.71 14.43
CA LYS A 117 4.32 -8.07 13.09
C LYS A 117 4.74 -6.81 12.34
N GLN A 118 5.85 -6.89 11.64
CA GLN A 118 6.32 -5.80 10.79
C GLN A 118 5.41 -5.66 9.57
N VAL A 119 5.03 -4.44 9.26
CA VAL A 119 4.19 -4.10 8.09
C VAL A 119 5.02 -3.23 7.16
N GLN A 120 5.05 -3.63 5.91
CA GLN A 120 5.60 -2.80 4.85
C GLN A 120 4.52 -1.80 4.42
N THR A 121 4.77 -0.53 4.64
CA THR A 121 3.90 0.54 4.15
C THR A 121 4.38 0.94 2.77
N ALA A 122 3.55 0.73 1.76
CA ALA A 122 3.81 1.31 0.44
C ALA A 122 3.55 2.83 0.53
N ALA A 123 4.59 3.61 0.32
CA ALA A 123 4.43 5.02 0.03
C ALA A 123 4.22 5.13 -1.48
N SER A 124 3.08 5.65 -1.91
CA SER A 124 2.93 6.05 -3.30
C SER A 124 3.80 7.29 -3.50
N GLU A 125 4.93 7.11 -4.15
CA GLU A 125 5.72 8.23 -4.61
C GLU A 125 5.01 8.82 -5.83
N TYR A 126 4.56 10.07 -5.70
CA TYR A 126 4.12 10.85 -6.83
C TYR A 126 5.37 11.22 -7.62
N VAL A 127 5.66 10.47 -8.65
CA VAL A 127 6.65 10.89 -9.65
C VAL A 127 5.93 11.88 -10.55
N PRO A 128 6.25 13.20 -10.48
CA PRO A 128 5.76 14.13 -11.48
C PRO A 128 6.32 13.64 -12.81
N MET A 129 5.48 13.07 -13.66
CA MET A 129 5.89 12.87 -15.05
C MET A 129 6.00 14.27 -15.64
N ASP A 130 7.24 14.69 -15.79
CA ASP A 130 7.55 15.90 -16.51
C ASP A 130 6.85 15.84 -17.88
N ALA A 131 6.26 16.96 -18.28
CA ALA A 131 5.56 17.09 -19.56
C ALA A 131 6.45 16.75 -20.79
N ALA A 132 7.71 16.48 -20.53
CA ALA A 132 8.73 16.10 -21.51
C ALA A 132 8.89 14.58 -21.70
N VAL A 133 7.99 13.73 -21.25
CA VAL A 133 7.98 12.36 -21.79
C VAL A 133 7.48 12.46 -23.23
N SER A 134 8.40 12.79 -24.12
CA SER A 134 8.18 12.69 -25.54
C SER A 134 7.81 11.24 -25.85
N MET A 135 6.57 11.05 -26.17
CA MET A 135 6.07 9.81 -26.67
C MET A 135 6.79 9.53 -27.99
N THR A 136 7.80 8.69 -27.89
CA THR A 136 8.51 8.04 -29.01
C THR A 136 9.04 8.94 -30.13
N SER A 137 10.31 8.76 -30.39
CA SER A 137 11.05 9.30 -31.55
C SER A 137 10.44 9.01 -32.92
N GLN A 138 9.23 8.51 -33.00
CA GLN A 138 8.48 8.23 -34.22
C GLN A 138 7.58 9.39 -34.67
N ASP A 139 7.41 10.39 -33.85
CA ASP A 139 6.57 11.53 -34.17
C ASP A 139 7.50 12.68 -34.65
N ASP A 140 7.87 12.64 -35.90
CA ASP A 140 8.68 13.63 -36.63
C ASP A 140 8.43 15.08 -36.20
N GLY A 141 9.09 15.55 -35.16
CA GLY A 141 9.18 16.95 -34.77
C GLY A 141 7.88 17.72 -34.50
N LYS A 142 6.74 17.05 -34.50
CA LYS A 142 5.41 17.65 -34.26
C LYS A 142 4.84 17.37 -32.86
N SER A 143 5.69 17.01 -31.94
CA SER A 143 5.30 16.76 -30.54
C SER A 143 4.81 18.01 -29.79
N SER A 144 5.09 19.20 -30.32
CA SER A 144 4.61 20.47 -29.74
C SER A 144 3.09 20.64 -29.81
N ASP A 145 2.43 19.88 -30.66
CA ASP A 145 0.99 19.99 -30.88
C ASP A 145 0.16 19.03 -30.03
N ARG A 146 0.82 18.19 -29.24
CA ARG A 146 0.14 17.22 -28.37
C ARG A 146 0.32 17.58 -26.90
N GLN A 147 -0.70 18.10 -26.28
CA GLN A 147 -0.73 18.27 -24.83
C GLN A 147 -1.31 17.04 -24.16
N LEU A 148 -0.49 16.39 -23.36
CA LEU A 148 -0.93 15.33 -22.46
C LEU A 148 -1.42 15.95 -21.15
N ALA A 149 -2.72 16.10 -20.99
CA ALA A 149 -3.28 16.47 -19.71
C ALA A 149 -3.42 15.22 -18.83
N LYS A 150 -2.65 15.19 -17.76
CA LYS A 150 -2.74 14.14 -16.75
C LYS A 150 -3.70 14.57 -15.66
N THR A 151 -4.86 13.98 -15.61
CA THR A 151 -5.75 14.09 -14.46
C THR A 151 -5.46 12.94 -13.51
N ALA A 152 -4.85 13.25 -12.38
CA ALA A 152 -4.73 12.31 -11.28
C ALA A 152 -6.06 12.24 -10.54
N ASN A 153 -6.89 11.27 -10.85
CA ASN A 153 -8.09 11.02 -10.08
C ASN A 153 -7.76 9.98 -9.01
N LEU A 154 -7.55 10.43 -7.77
CA LEU A 154 -7.43 9.61 -6.56
C LEU A 154 -6.49 8.39 -6.67
N GLY A 155 -5.43 8.49 -7.45
CA GLY A 155 -4.39 7.46 -7.52
C GLY A 155 -4.76 6.20 -8.33
N LEU A 156 -5.90 6.18 -9.02
CA LEU A 156 -6.39 4.95 -9.65
C LEU A 156 -6.35 4.95 -11.18
N THR A 157 -6.38 6.11 -11.83
CA THR A 157 -6.34 6.14 -13.30
C THR A 157 -5.69 7.40 -13.82
N VAL A 158 -4.75 7.25 -14.71
CA VAL A 158 -4.18 8.35 -15.48
C VAL A 158 -4.87 8.35 -16.85
N ILE A 159 -5.71 9.33 -17.09
CA ILE A 159 -6.32 9.53 -18.40
C ILE A 159 -5.46 10.57 -19.13
N ALA A 160 -4.78 10.14 -20.16
CA ALA A 160 -4.11 11.06 -21.08
C ALA A 160 -5.15 11.58 -22.08
N ILE A 161 -5.46 12.87 -22.01
CA ILE A 161 -6.28 13.55 -23.01
C ILE A 161 -5.33 14.09 -24.06
N GLN A 162 -5.41 13.55 -25.24
CA GLN A 162 -4.68 14.04 -26.39
C GLN A 162 -5.51 15.13 -27.07
N THR A 163 -5.02 16.35 -27.06
CA THR A 163 -5.62 17.43 -27.85
C THR A 163 -4.98 17.42 -29.24
N VAL A 164 -5.80 17.30 -30.26
CA VAL A 164 -5.34 17.38 -31.65
C VAL A 164 -5.14 18.86 -31.99
N SER A 165 -4.03 19.19 -32.63
CA SER A 165 -3.78 20.58 -33.04
C SER A 165 -4.83 21.07 -34.03
N SER A 166 -5.04 22.39 -34.05
CA SER A 166 -5.98 23.01 -34.97
C SER A 166 -5.67 22.65 -36.43
N SER A 167 -4.38 22.55 -36.79
CA SER A 167 -3.96 22.16 -38.14
C SER A 167 -4.32 20.71 -38.49
N SER A 168 -4.27 19.81 -37.52
CA SER A 168 -4.68 18.41 -37.70
C SER A 168 -6.20 18.30 -37.81
N ALA A 169 -6.93 19.07 -36.99
CA ALA A 169 -8.37 19.15 -37.04
C ALA A 169 -8.88 19.71 -38.38
N GLU A 170 -8.25 20.75 -38.89
CA GLU A 170 -8.59 21.32 -40.20
C GLU A 170 -8.34 20.34 -41.37
N ARG A 171 -7.26 19.55 -41.30
CA ARG A 171 -7.00 18.51 -42.29
C ARG A 171 -8.04 17.40 -42.23
N TYR A 172 -8.45 17.03 -41.02
CA TYR A 172 -9.48 16.02 -40.84
C TYR A 172 -10.83 16.53 -41.33
N ASP A 173 -11.17 17.76 -41.04
CA ASP A 173 -12.39 18.44 -41.48
C ASP A 173 -12.39 18.60 -43.02
N ALA A 174 -11.27 18.97 -43.61
CA ALA A 174 -11.12 19.09 -45.06
C ALA A 174 -11.28 17.72 -45.76
N ALA A 175 -10.68 16.67 -45.22
CA ALA A 175 -10.83 15.32 -45.75
C ALA A 175 -12.27 14.80 -45.58
N TYR A 176 -12.91 15.08 -44.47
CA TYR A 176 -14.29 14.69 -44.23
C TYR A 176 -15.29 15.44 -45.12
N ARG A 177 -15.08 16.74 -45.32
CA ARG A 177 -15.91 17.57 -46.23
C ARG A 177 -15.76 17.16 -47.69
N GLN A 178 -14.60 16.70 -48.12
CA GLN A 178 -14.42 16.17 -49.48
C GLN A 178 -15.21 14.87 -49.69
N THR A 179 -15.35 14.04 -48.67
CA THR A 179 -16.17 12.82 -48.75
C THR A 179 -17.67 13.08 -48.58
N SER A 180 -18.06 14.20 -47.96
CA SER A 180 -19.47 14.52 -47.72
C SER A 180 -20.10 15.42 -48.78
N SER A 181 -19.38 15.84 -49.83
CA SER A 181 -19.90 16.70 -50.89
C SER A 181 -20.86 16.01 -51.85
N SER A 182 -21.17 14.73 -51.66
CA SER A 182 -22.04 14.00 -52.55
C SER A 182 -23.22 13.32 -51.86
N ALA A 183 -23.92 13.97 -51.02
CA ALA A 183 -25.25 13.68 -50.51
C ALA A 183 -25.28 13.81 -48.98
N PRO A 184 -26.26 14.46 -48.38
CA PRO A 184 -26.47 14.38 -46.95
C PRO A 184 -26.73 12.91 -46.62
N LEU A 185 -26.03 12.38 -45.65
CA LEU A 185 -26.34 11.08 -45.05
C LEU A 185 -27.72 11.18 -44.43
N THR A 186 -28.74 10.95 -45.21
CA THR A 186 -30.09 10.71 -44.72
C THR A 186 -30.03 9.43 -43.91
N ARG A 187 -30.13 9.56 -42.62
CA ARG A 187 -30.32 8.43 -41.73
C ARG A 187 -31.50 7.61 -42.30
N GLN A 188 -31.22 6.45 -42.88
CA GLN A 188 -32.26 5.53 -43.25
C GLN A 188 -33.00 5.04 -42.01
N THR A 189 -34.06 5.72 -41.66
CA THR A 189 -35.03 5.32 -40.61
C THR A 189 -36.01 4.31 -41.12
N GLY A 190 -35.61 3.37 -41.97
CA GLY A 190 -36.52 2.46 -42.64
C GLY A 190 -36.15 1.00 -42.65
N GLY A 191 -35.05 0.60 -42.06
CA GLY A 191 -34.55 -0.77 -42.15
C GLY A 191 -35.32 -1.86 -41.37
N TYR A 192 -36.24 -1.52 -40.51
CA TYR A 192 -36.93 -2.48 -39.63
C TYR A 192 -38.44 -2.54 -39.78
N ALA A 193 -39.01 -1.81 -40.71
CA ALA A 193 -40.44 -1.86 -40.95
C ALA A 193 -40.95 -3.08 -41.79
N GLY A 194 -40.03 -3.96 -42.20
CA GLY A 194 -40.37 -5.11 -43.07
C GLY A 194 -40.44 -6.47 -42.40
N LEU A 195 -40.30 -6.56 -41.09
CA LEU A 195 -40.29 -7.85 -40.36
C LEU A 195 -41.49 -8.05 -39.42
N ALA A 196 -42.54 -7.29 -39.58
CA ALA A 196 -43.80 -7.61 -38.92
C ALA A 196 -44.78 -8.09 -40.00
N MET A 197 -45.18 -9.34 -39.90
CA MET A 197 -46.20 -10.06 -40.66
C MET A 197 -45.62 -11.03 -41.71
N MET A 198 -45.23 -12.19 -41.25
CA MET A 198 -45.80 -13.47 -41.71
C MET A 198 -45.61 -14.47 -40.60
#